data_7c38a63c44002c1d3babd0f62e47fab5
#
_entry.id   7c38a63c44002c1d3babd0f62e47fab5
#
_cell.length_a   1.000
_cell.length_b   1.000
_cell.length_c   1.000
_cell.angle_alpha   90.00
_cell.angle_beta   90.00
_cell.angle_gamma   90.00
#
_symmetry.space_group_name_H-M   'P 1'
#
loop_
_entity.id
_entity.type
_entity.pdbx_description
1 polymer ?
#
loop_
_entity_poly.entity_id
_entity_poly.type
_entity_poly.pdbx_seq_one_letter_code
_entity_poly.pdbx_strand_id
1 'polypeptide(L)'
;LSELQAEPSTRSIWSGRVSIGLVNVPVKLYTMIKDQSFSFRFVRRGDACPLKYERVCTLDNEVVPWGDVGRAVEVRKGEYVVFTDEELKALRPESTRKIAIDRFVPLGQVDRVFYDTSYILAPDKAEDSYGLLLKAFQEKGMAGVGKFTLRTKEYPVIVYPYRDALVLTTLRHSDEVVDPQAVKEVQEAKEPSKAELDLALKIMDNLIGDFDITVYRDTFRDEVQKLVEKKMRGETIKVEEPQAEEVRGLMQALQETLAQMQRS
;
A
#
# COMPACT_ATOMS: atom_id res chain seq x y z
N LEU A 1 -3.02 23.37 14.85
CA LEU A 1 -2.88 22.66 13.55
C LEU A 1 -1.86 21.52 13.59
N SER A 2 -0.92 21.49 14.56
CA SER A 2 0.01 20.37 14.78
C SER A 2 -0.69 19.07 15.21
N GLU A 3 -1.89 19.14 15.74
CA GLU A 3 -2.68 17.98 16.19
C GLU A 3 -3.32 17.17 15.04
N LEU A 4 -3.32 17.68 13.80
CA LEU A 4 -3.79 16.95 12.62
C LEU A 4 -2.74 15.97 12.05
N GLN A 5 -1.49 16.06 12.52
CA GLN A 5 -0.44 15.12 12.16
C GLN A 5 -0.28 14.10 13.30
N ALA A 6 -0.86 12.91 13.13
CA ALA A 6 -0.64 11.83 14.08
C ALA A 6 0.86 11.55 14.22
N GLU A 7 1.38 11.68 15.46
CA GLU A 7 2.77 11.29 15.77
C GLU A 7 3.04 9.84 15.32
N PRO A 8 4.31 9.50 14.97
CA PRO A 8 4.64 8.13 14.63
C PRO A 8 4.23 7.22 15.79
N SER A 9 3.36 6.25 15.50
CA SER A 9 3.04 5.23 16.50
C SER A 9 4.32 4.49 16.86
N THR A 10 4.89 4.80 18.01
CA THR A 10 6.02 4.08 18.61
C THR A 10 5.55 2.76 19.24
N ARG A 11 4.26 2.42 19.13
CA ARG A 11 3.70 1.19 19.67
C ARG A 11 3.87 0.04 18.69
N SER A 12 4.45 -1.06 19.18
CA SER A 12 4.53 -2.29 18.39
C SER A 12 3.15 -2.87 18.13
N ILE A 13 2.92 -3.31 16.88
CA ILE A 13 1.67 -3.95 16.45
C ILE A 13 1.69 -5.46 16.67
N TRP A 14 2.88 -6.04 16.83
CA TRP A 14 3.09 -7.47 17.03
C TRP A 14 4.44 -7.71 17.71
N SER A 15 4.57 -8.81 18.46
CA SER A 15 5.82 -9.32 19.00
C SER A 15 5.91 -10.82 18.83
N GLY A 16 7.11 -11.32 18.55
CA GLY A 16 7.41 -12.72 18.32
C GLY A 16 8.87 -12.93 17.98
N ARG A 17 9.18 -13.77 17.00
CA ARG A 17 10.55 -14.11 16.63
C ARG A 17 10.74 -14.30 15.14
N VAL A 18 11.89 -13.90 14.64
CA VAL A 18 12.40 -14.35 13.32
C VAL A 18 13.09 -15.69 13.53
N SER A 19 12.71 -16.69 12.74
CA SER A 19 13.22 -18.05 12.84
C SER A 19 13.88 -18.47 11.54
N ILE A 20 15.12 -18.96 11.65
CA ILE A 20 15.93 -19.46 10.54
C ILE A 20 16.48 -20.81 11.00
N GLY A 21 15.86 -21.91 10.57
CA GLY A 21 16.13 -23.23 11.11
C GLY A 21 15.90 -23.28 12.63
N LEU A 22 16.94 -23.55 13.41
CA LEU A 22 16.92 -23.60 14.88
C LEU A 22 17.18 -22.21 15.53
N VAL A 23 17.65 -21.23 14.77
CA VAL A 23 17.92 -19.89 15.27
C VAL A 23 16.61 -19.12 15.42
N ASN A 24 16.40 -18.53 16.61
CA ASN A 24 15.21 -17.73 16.91
C ASN A 24 15.66 -16.39 17.51
N VAL A 25 15.35 -15.30 16.85
CA VAL A 25 15.67 -13.94 17.27
C VAL A 25 14.39 -13.22 17.68
N PRO A 26 14.20 -12.87 18.97
CA PRO A 26 13.03 -12.11 19.43
C PRO A 26 12.97 -10.72 18.79
N VAL A 27 11.78 -10.37 18.25
CA VAL A 27 11.57 -9.10 17.56
C VAL A 27 10.18 -8.52 17.81
N LYS A 28 10.07 -7.21 17.65
CA LYS A 28 8.82 -6.46 17.58
C LYS A 28 8.61 -5.89 16.18
N LEU A 29 7.35 -5.84 15.76
CA LEU A 29 6.94 -5.31 14.46
C LEU A 29 6.30 -3.94 14.66
N TYR A 30 6.76 -2.96 13.88
CA TYR A 30 6.25 -1.59 13.88
C TYR A 30 5.80 -1.20 12.49
N THR A 31 4.72 -0.40 12.39
CA THR A 31 4.27 0.15 11.12
C THR A 31 5.34 1.07 10.54
N MET A 32 5.76 0.81 9.30
CA MET A 32 6.76 1.62 8.59
C MET A 32 6.12 2.73 7.77
N ILE A 33 4.93 2.48 7.22
CA ILE A 33 4.22 3.39 6.33
C ILE A 33 3.01 3.96 7.06
N LYS A 34 2.83 5.28 7.00
CA LYS A 34 1.67 5.97 7.54
C LYS A 34 0.83 6.50 6.40
N ASP A 35 -0.46 6.22 6.46
CA ASP A 35 -1.42 6.96 5.67
C ASP A 35 -1.53 8.39 6.25
N GLN A 36 -1.35 9.37 5.38
CA GLN A 36 -1.45 10.79 5.71
C GLN A 36 -2.61 11.48 4.98
N SER A 37 -3.51 10.69 4.41
CA SER A 37 -4.72 11.21 3.78
C SER A 37 -5.63 11.92 4.80
N PHE A 38 -6.38 12.92 4.34
CA PHE A 38 -7.40 13.56 5.18
C PHE A 38 -8.55 12.59 5.43
N SER A 39 -8.88 12.37 6.71
CA SER A 39 -10.07 11.61 7.10
C SER A 39 -11.29 12.51 7.15
N PHE A 40 -12.13 12.48 6.10
CA PHE A 40 -13.40 13.18 6.08
C PHE A 40 -14.47 12.40 6.84
N ARG A 41 -15.19 13.08 7.73
CA ARG A 41 -16.35 12.50 8.40
C ARG A 41 -17.63 12.99 7.74
N PHE A 42 -18.59 12.09 7.55
CA PHE A 42 -19.90 12.49 7.06
C PHE A 42 -20.70 13.19 8.16
N VAL A 43 -21.25 14.35 7.78
CA VAL A 43 -22.08 15.16 8.65
C VAL A 43 -23.33 15.62 7.91
N ARG A 44 -24.40 15.94 8.64
CA ARG A 44 -25.58 16.59 8.07
C ARG A 44 -25.21 18.01 7.59
N ARG A 45 -25.58 18.34 6.35
CA ARG A 45 -25.07 19.52 5.64
C ARG A 45 -25.49 20.85 6.29
N GLY A 46 -26.63 20.91 6.96
CA GLY A 46 -27.17 22.20 7.49
C GLY A 46 -26.51 22.65 8.80
N ASP A 47 -26.14 21.72 9.67
CA ASP A 47 -25.68 22.00 11.04
C ASP A 47 -24.39 21.24 11.42
N ALA A 48 -23.77 20.56 10.44
CA ALA A 48 -22.58 19.75 10.63
C ALA A 48 -22.73 18.63 11.70
N CYS A 49 -23.98 18.19 12.01
CA CYS A 49 -24.22 17.13 12.97
C CYS A 49 -23.58 15.80 12.50
N PRO A 50 -22.70 15.14 13.30
CA PRO A 50 -22.12 13.85 12.96
C PRO A 50 -23.20 12.78 12.73
N LEU A 51 -23.01 11.96 11.69
CA LEU A 51 -23.94 10.89 11.34
C LEU A 51 -23.57 9.59 12.05
N LYS A 52 -24.59 8.87 12.53
CA LYS A 52 -24.52 7.50 13.01
C LYS A 52 -24.99 6.56 11.90
N TYR A 53 -24.31 5.41 11.76
CA TYR A 53 -24.71 4.37 10.82
C TYR A 53 -25.44 3.25 11.58
N GLU A 54 -26.56 2.82 11.04
CA GLU A 54 -27.31 1.65 11.51
C GLU A 54 -27.28 0.58 10.43
N ARG A 55 -27.26 -0.70 10.85
CA ARG A 55 -27.34 -1.83 9.92
C ARG A 55 -28.79 -2.16 9.74
N VAL A 56 -29.24 -2.17 8.51
CA VAL A 56 -30.63 -2.41 8.17
C VAL A 56 -30.69 -3.62 7.24
N CYS A 57 -31.56 -4.56 7.54
CA CYS A 57 -31.83 -5.71 6.66
C CYS A 57 -32.47 -5.20 5.35
N THR A 58 -31.98 -5.66 4.23
CA THR A 58 -32.46 -5.22 2.90
C THR A 58 -33.81 -5.79 2.49
N LEU A 59 -34.32 -6.81 3.21
CA LEU A 59 -35.58 -7.49 2.89
C LEU A 59 -36.78 -6.82 3.58
N ASP A 60 -36.60 -6.44 4.84
CA ASP A 60 -37.70 -5.95 5.70
C ASP A 60 -37.44 -4.54 6.28
N ASN A 61 -36.27 -3.97 6.05
CA ASN A 61 -35.82 -2.68 6.59
C ASN A 61 -35.70 -2.64 8.13
N GLU A 62 -35.64 -3.79 8.82
CA GLU A 62 -35.40 -3.82 10.25
C GLU A 62 -33.95 -3.52 10.60
N VAL A 63 -33.73 -2.82 11.72
CA VAL A 63 -32.39 -2.54 12.25
C VAL A 63 -31.84 -3.78 12.91
N VAL A 64 -30.68 -4.26 12.42
CA VAL A 64 -30.02 -5.49 12.92
C VAL A 64 -28.98 -5.12 13.98
N PRO A 65 -29.17 -5.53 15.24
CA PRO A 65 -28.17 -5.39 16.30
C PRO A 65 -26.87 -6.12 15.95
N TRP A 66 -25.71 -5.64 16.47
CA TRP A 66 -24.42 -6.24 16.17
C TRP A 66 -24.32 -7.71 16.56
N GLY A 67 -25.00 -8.12 17.64
CA GLY A 67 -25.04 -9.51 18.11
C GLY A 67 -25.71 -10.47 17.13
N ASP A 68 -26.58 -9.97 16.27
CA ASP A 68 -27.37 -10.78 15.32
C ASP A 68 -26.76 -10.73 13.89
N VAL A 69 -25.57 -10.08 13.72
CA VAL A 69 -24.86 -10.01 12.45
C VAL A 69 -24.01 -11.26 12.26
N GLY A 70 -24.39 -12.12 11.31
CA GLY A 70 -23.62 -13.27 10.85
C GLY A 70 -22.59 -12.91 9.76
N ARG A 71 -21.73 -13.86 9.42
CA ARG A 71 -20.80 -13.80 8.28
C ARG A 71 -21.20 -14.83 7.26
N ALA A 72 -21.27 -14.41 6.00
CA ALA A 72 -21.63 -15.30 4.92
C ALA A 72 -20.77 -15.05 3.67
N VAL A 73 -20.64 -16.07 2.82
CA VAL A 73 -20.09 -15.97 1.46
C VAL A 73 -21.24 -16.17 0.48
N GLU A 74 -21.39 -15.27 -0.46
CA GLU A 74 -22.33 -15.42 -1.58
C GLU A 74 -21.71 -16.40 -2.59
N VAL A 75 -22.31 -17.59 -2.74
CA VAL A 75 -21.86 -18.65 -3.65
C VAL A 75 -22.53 -18.56 -5.01
N ARG A 76 -23.75 -18.04 -5.05
CA ARG A 76 -24.49 -17.64 -6.24
C ARG A 76 -25.30 -16.40 -5.93
N LYS A 77 -25.73 -15.67 -6.93
CA LYS A 77 -26.53 -14.45 -6.74
C LYS A 77 -27.75 -14.71 -5.86
N GLY A 78 -27.74 -14.13 -4.65
CA GLY A 78 -28.80 -14.27 -3.64
C GLY A 78 -28.73 -15.54 -2.77
N GLU A 79 -27.73 -16.42 -2.97
CA GLU A 79 -27.54 -17.64 -2.18
C GLU A 79 -26.30 -17.49 -1.27
N TYR A 80 -26.53 -17.47 0.03
CA TYR A 80 -25.50 -17.19 1.04
C TYR A 80 -25.25 -18.43 1.91
N VAL A 81 -23.97 -18.80 2.07
CA VAL A 81 -23.52 -19.78 3.06
C VAL A 81 -23.06 -19.02 4.30
N VAL A 82 -23.76 -19.19 5.40
CA VAL A 82 -23.50 -18.53 6.68
C VAL A 82 -22.53 -19.36 7.50
N PHE A 83 -21.53 -18.70 8.08
CA PHE A 83 -20.53 -19.29 8.96
C PHE A 83 -20.71 -18.82 10.40
N THR A 84 -20.52 -19.73 11.33
CA THR A 84 -20.41 -19.40 12.75
C THR A 84 -19.00 -18.85 13.07
N ASP A 85 -18.89 -18.10 14.16
CA ASP A 85 -17.58 -17.63 14.62
C ASP A 85 -16.66 -18.77 15.06
N GLU A 86 -17.20 -19.89 15.53
CA GLU A 86 -16.48 -21.10 15.92
C GLU A 86 -15.88 -21.79 14.70
N GLU A 87 -16.64 -21.97 13.63
CA GLU A 87 -16.15 -22.53 12.36
C GLU A 87 -15.01 -21.69 11.80
N LEU A 88 -15.17 -20.37 11.75
CA LEU A 88 -14.14 -19.48 11.26
C LEU A 88 -12.89 -19.44 12.17
N LYS A 89 -13.06 -19.62 13.49
CA LYS A 89 -11.94 -19.76 14.43
C LYS A 89 -11.15 -21.05 14.21
N ALA A 90 -11.84 -22.17 13.94
CA ALA A 90 -11.21 -23.46 13.70
C ALA A 90 -10.33 -23.47 12.41
N LEU A 91 -10.68 -22.66 11.43
CA LEU A 91 -9.92 -22.53 10.17
C LEU A 91 -8.74 -21.54 10.26
N ARG A 92 -8.61 -20.78 11.37
CA ARG A 92 -7.51 -19.83 11.51
C ARG A 92 -6.18 -20.56 11.61
N PRO A 93 -5.14 -20.12 10.85
CA PRO A 93 -3.81 -20.64 11.05
C PRO A 93 -3.36 -20.37 12.49
N GLU A 94 -2.72 -21.35 13.11
CA GLU A 94 -2.13 -21.15 14.43
C GLU A 94 -1.15 -19.98 14.40
N SER A 95 -1.38 -18.99 15.25
CA SER A 95 -0.46 -17.87 15.41
C SER A 95 0.76 -18.36 16.19
N THR A 96 1.75 -18.89 15.48
CA THR A 96 3.00 -19.38 16.10
C THR A 96 3.87 -18.24 16.66
N ARG A 97 3.46 -16.97 16.49
CA ARG A 97 4.26 -15.78 16.77
C ARG A 97 5.67 -15.89 16.16
N LYS A 98 5.73 -16.40 14.93
CA LYS A 98 6.95 -16.73 14.24
C LYS A 98 6.92 -16.16 12.83
N ILE A 99 8.01 -15.50 12.45
CA ILE A 99 8.35 -15.18 11.05
C ILE A 99 9.29 -16.30 10.61
N ALA A 100 8.78 -17.29 9.89
CA ALA A 100 9.58 -18.43 9.47
C ALA A 100 10.27 -18.10 8.14
N ILE A 101 11.61 -18.03 8.14
CA ILE A 101 12.42 -17.86 6.94
C ILE A 101 12.81 -19.24 6.43
N ASP A 102 12.40 -19.52 5.19
CA ASP A 102 12.61 -20.82 4.55
C ASP A 102 13.85 -20.81 3.64
N ARG A 103 14.15 -19.66 3.04
CA ARG A 103 15.28 -19.51 2.11
C ARG A 103 15.77 -18.08 2.00
N PHE A 104 16.94 -17.90 1.39
CA PHE A 104 17.52 -16.61 1.06
C PHE A 104 17.62 -16.46 -0.45
N VAL A 105 17.26 -15.27 -0.96
CA VAL A 105 17.33 -14.93 -2.39
C VAL A 105 17.92 -13.53 -2.55
N PRO A 106 18.53 -13.20 -3.71
CA PRO A 106 18.84 -11.81 -4.05
C PRO A 106 17.57 -10.97 -4.02
N LEU A 107 17.61 -9.77 -3.40
CA LEU A 107 16.43 -8.92 -3.28
C LEU A 107 15.79 -8.60 -4.64
N GLY A 108 16.57 -8.39 -5.67
CA GLY A 108 16.10 -8.13 -7.05
C GLY A 108 15.41 -9.32 -7.73
N GLN A 109 15.46 -10.53 -7.16
CA GLN A 109 14.73 -11.68 -7.69
C GLN A 109 13.25 -11.68 -7.33
N VAL A 110 12.87 -10.94 -6.28
CA VAL A 110 11.47 -10.80 -5.89
C VAL A 110 10.86 -9.64 -6.67
N ASP A 111 9.93 -9.96 -7.55
CA ASP A 111 9.25 -8.93 -8.35
C ASP A 111 8.47 -7.96 -7.45
N ARG A 112 8.63 -6.67 -7.73
CA ARG A 112 8.02 -5.59 -6.95
C ARG A 112 6.50 -5.60 -6.97
N VAL A 113 5.89 -6.19 -7.98
CA VAL A 113 4.42 -6.32 -8.10
C VAL A 113 3.83 -7.09 -6.91
N PHE A 114 4.61 -8.01 -6.32
CA PHE A 114 4.16 -8.78 -5.15
C PHE A 114 4.25 -8.01 -3.83
N TYR A 115 4.99 -6.88 -3.76
CA TYR A 115 5.15 -6.13 -2.51
C TYR A 115 3.82 -5.51 -2.09
N ASP A 116 3.49 -5.69 -0.80
CA ASP A 116 2.27 -5.13 -0.21
C ASP A 116 2.64 -4.14 0.91
N THR A 117 2.69 -4.57 2.16
CA THR A 117 2.90 -3.67 3.29
C THR A 117 4.23 -3.94 3.98
N SER A 118 4.99 -2.86 4.23
CA SER A 118 6.30 -2.94 4.90
C SER A 118 6.21 -2.55 6.37
N TYR A 119 6.99 -3.26 7.18
CA TYR A 119 7.08 -3.10 8.63
C TYR A 119 8.54 -3.05 9.08
N ILE A 120 8.83 -2.28 10.13
CA ILE A 120 10.14 -2.27 10.77
C ILE A 120 10.18 -3.43 11.77
N LEU A 121 11.21 -4.25 11.69
CA LEU A 121 11.57 -5.23 12.72
C LEU A 121 12.58 -4.59 13.67
N ALA A 122 12.27 -4.55 14.96
CA ALA A 122 13.17 -4.11 16.01
C ALA A 122 13.45 -5.24 17.00
N PRO A 123 14.58 -5.26 17.69
CA PRO A 123 14.87 -6.26 18.72
C PRO A 123 13.86 -6.20 19.88
N ASP A 124 13.55 -7.36 20.47
CA ASP A 124 12.79 -7.46 21.70
C ASP A 124 13.69 -8.06 22.79
N LYS A 125 14.49 -7.22 23.46
CA LYS A 125 15.49 -7.62 24.48
C LYS A 125 16.52 -8.63 23.94
N ALA A 126 16.90 -8.48 22.67
CA ALA A 126 17.80 -9.40 21.96
C ALA A 126 18.70 -8.62 20.98
N GLU A 127 19.26 -7.50 21.43
CA GLU A 127 20.01 -6.52 20.63
C GLU A 127 21.20 -7.17 19.92
N ASP A 128 21.96 -8.01 20.63
CA ASP A 128 23.15 -8.70 20.08
C ASP A 128 22.77 -9.67 18.95
N SER A 129 21.77 -10.51 19.19
CA SER A 129 21.29 -11.49 18.19
C SER A 129 20.67 -10.80 16.97
N TYR A 130 19.96 -9.71 17.20
CA TYR A 130 19.40 -8.89 16.13
C TYR A 130 20.51 -8.19 15.33
N GLY A 131 21.50 -7.61 16.01
CA GLY A 131 22.66 -6.96 15.37
C GLY A 131 23.45 -7.93 14.50
N LEU A 132 23.70 -9.15 14.99
CA LEU A 132 24.33 -10.21 14.21
C LEU A 132 23.51 -10.56 12.96
N LEU A 133 22.19 -10.71 13.13
CA LEU A 133 21.30 -11.04 12.00
C LEU A 133 21.29 -9.92 10.96
N LEU A 134 21.12 -8.65 11.36
CA LEU A 134 21.16 -7.49 10.48
C LEU A 134 22.48 -7.44 9.70
N LYS A 135 23.61 -7.61 10.38
CA LYS A 135 24.93 -7.58 9.77
C LYS A 135 25.11 -8.70 8.73
N ALA A 136 24.65 -9.91 9.06
CA ALA A 136 24.69 -11.04 8.14
C ALA A 136 23.88 -10.80 6.86
N PHE A 137 22.69 -10.20 6.97
CA PHE A 137 21.86 -9.81 5.82
C PHE A 137 22.54 -8.74 4.97
N GLN A 138 23.14 -7.72 5.61
CA GLN A 138 23.87 -6.65 4.92
C GLN A 138 25.07 -7.18 4.14
N GLU A 139 25.91 -8.01 4.76
CA GLU A 139 27.11 -8.57 4.12
C GLU A 139 26.78 -9.51 2.97
N LYS A 140 25.72 -10.28 3.07
CA LYS A 140 25.30 -11.19 2.00
C LYS A 140 24.52 -10.49 0.89
N GLY A 141 23.90 -9.33 1.15
CA GLY A 141 23.04 -8.63 0.20
C GLY A 141 21.81 -9.45 -0.21
N MET A 142 21.33 -10.32 0.69
CA MET A 142 20.21 -11.23 0.43
C MET A 142 18.97 -10.81 1.21
N ALA A 143 17.81 -11.27 0.73
CA ALA A 143 16.54 -11.21 1.45
C ALA A 143 16.15 -12.62 1.91
N GLY A 144 15.63 -12.74 3.13
CA GLY A 144 15.03 -13.97 3.63
C GLY A 144 13.58 -14.05 3.20
N VAL A 145 13.18 -15.14 2.54
CA VAL A 145 11.80 -15.39 2.11
C VAL A 145 11.18 -16.44 3.02
N GLY A 146 9.91 -16.26 3.36
CA GLY A 146 9.21 -17.19 4.24
C GLY A 146 7.75 -16.84 4.43
N LYS A 147 7.21 -17.24 5.57
CA LYS A 147 5.80 -17.08 5.93
C LYS A 147 5.62 -16.39 7.27
N PHE A 148 4.55 -15.63 7.36
CA PHE A 148 4.19 -14.88 8.56
C PHE A 148 2.68 -14.83 8.75
N THR A 149 2.20 -15.19 9.92
CA THR A 149 0.78 -15.03 10.27
C THR A 149 0.57 -13.76 11.07
N LEU A 150 -0.15 -12.81 10.48
CA LEU A 150 -0.55 -11.58 11.15
C LEU A 150 -2.05 -11.60 11.38
N ARG A 151 -2.47 -11.53 12.65
CA ARG A 151 -3.87 -11.65 13.09
C ARG A 151 -4.45 -13.00 12.68
N THR A 152 -5.13 -13.08 11.54
CA THR A 152 -5.86 -14.26 11.06
C THR A 152 -5.48 -14.69 9.64
N LYS A 153 -4.54 -13.97 9.00
CA LYS A 153 -4.11 -14.25 7.61
C LYS A 153 -2.64 -14.64 7.61
N GLU A 154 -2.29 -15.71 6.89
CA GLU A 154 -0.92 -16.07 6.54
C GLU A 154 -0.51 -15.29 5.30
N TYR A 155 0.70 -14.73 5.32
CA TYR A 155 1.30 -13.98 4.23
C TYR A 155 2.64 -14.61 3.84
N PRO A 156 2.95 -14.73 2.56
CA PRO A 156 4.34 -14.84 2.15
C PRO A 156 5.02 -13.51 2.49
N VAL A 157 6.28 -13.57 2.93
CA VAL A 157 7.02 -12.38 3.36
C VAL A 157 8.45 -12.42 2.87
N ILE A 158 9.02 -11.22 2.74
CA ILE A 158 10.46 -11.02 2.65
C ILE A 158 10.96 -10.22 3.86
N VAL A 159 12.14 -10.59 4.36
CA VAL A 159 12.89 -9.85 5.36
C VAL A 159 14.22 -9.43 4.74
N TYR A 160 14.55 -8.15 4.81
CA TYR A 160 15.75 -7.60 4.19
C TYR A 160 16.29 -6.40 4.98
N PRO A 161 17.59 -6.07 4.86
CA PRO A 161 18.16 -4.91 5.51
C PRO A 161 17.74 -3.64 4.76
N TYR A 162 17.32 -2.63 5.50
CA TYR A 162 17.03 -1.29 5.01
C TYR A 162 17.61 -0.26 5.96
N ARG A 163 18.61 0.51 5.51
CA ARG A 163 19.41 1.38 6.36
C ARG A 163 19.96 0.58 7.55
N ASP A 164 19.69 1.03 8.77
CA ASP A 164 20.19 0.43 10.03
C ASP A 164 19.17 -0.52 10.70
N ALA A 165 18.21 -1.06 9.92
CA ALA A 165 17.18 -1.95 10.45
C ALA A 165 16.87 -3.10 9.48
N LEU A 166 16.25 -4.16 10.02
CA LEU A 166 15.57 -5.16 9.21
C LEU A 166 14.14 -4.70 8.95
N VAL A 167 13.71 -4.90 7.71
CA VAL A 167 12.33 -4.64 7.27
C VAL A 167 11.70 -5.96 6.87
N LEU A 168 10.46 -6.16 7.29
CA LEU A 168 9.59 -7.22 6.82
C LEU A 168 8.57 -6.61 5.86
N THR A 169 8.48 -7.14 4.64
CA THR A 169 7.41 -6.77 3.71
C THR A 169 6.54 -7.99 3.42
N THR A 170 5.22 -7.84 3.62
CA THR A 170 4.25 -8.83 3.19
C THR A 170 4.17 -8.84 1.67
N LEU A 171 3.95 -10.03 1.12
CA LEU A 171 3.79 -10.20 -0.33
C LEU A 171 2.35 -10.60 -0.65
N ARG A 172 1.90 -10.26 -1.83
CA ARG A 172 0.67 -10.81 -2.44
C ARG A 172 0.89 -12.24 -2.85
N HIS A 173 -0.17 -13.03 -2.83
CA HIS A 173 -0.14 -14.36 -3.43
C HIS A 173 -0.13 -14.24 -4.97
N SER A 174 0.36 -15.27 -5.65
CA SER A 174 0.48 -15.25 -7.12
C SER A 174 -0.86 -15.12 -7.85
N ASP A 175 -1.93 -15.60 -7.25
CA ASP A 175 -3.30 -15.51 -7.75
C ASP A 175 -3.98 -14.15 -7.49
N GLU A 176 -3.36 -13.29 -6.65
CA GLU A 176 -3.81 -11.91 -6.44
C GLU A 176 -3.26 -10.96 -7.53
N VAL A 177 -2.27 -11.40 -8.33
CA VAL A 177 -1.63 -10.58 -9.38
C VAL A 177 -2.22 -10.93 -10.75
N VAL A 178 -2.80 -9.94 -11.39
CA VAL A 178 -3.37 -10.11 -12.73
C VAL A 178 -2.25 -10.09 -13.77
N ASP A 179 -2.21 -11.08 -14.65
CA ASP A 179 -1.30 -11.09 -15.79
C ASP A 179 -1.67 -9.92 -16.75
N PRO A 180 -0.73 -9.04 -17.13
CA PRO A 180 -0.98 -8.00 -18.10
C PRO A 180 -1.57 -8.52 -19.43
N GLN A 181 -1.24 -9.74 -19.83
CA GLN A 181 -1.80 -10.39 -21.01
C GLN A 181 -3.30 -10.73 -20.89
N ALA A 182 -3.88 -10.68 -19.68
CA ALA A 182 -5.33 -10.82 -19.50
C ALA A 182 -6.11 -9.55 -19.89
N VAL A 183 -5.41 -8.41 -20.08
CA VAL A 183 -6.02 -7.13 -20.45
C VAL A 183 -6.03 -7.01 -21.96
N LYS A 184 -7.24 -6.94 -22.54
CA LYS A 184 -7.45 -6.95 -23.99
C LYS A 184 -6.74 -5.79 -24.70
N GLU A 185 -6.78 -4.60 -24.13
CA GLU A 185 -6.16 -3.39 -24.67
C GLU A 185 -4.63 -3.50 -24.75
N VAL A 186 -4.01 -4.27 -23.84
CA VAL A 186 -2.57 -4.58 -23.89
C VAL A 186 -2.24 -5.48 -25.07
N GLN A 187 -3.10 -6.48 -25.34
CA GLN A 187 -2.92 -7.39 -26.47
C GLN A 187 -3.14 -6.68 -27.85
N GLU A 188 -3.98 -5.65 -27.86
CA GLU A 188 -4.30 -4.86 -29.06
C GLU A 188 -3.29 -3.73 -29.31
N ALA A 189 -2.31 -3.52 -28.43
CA ALA A 189 -1.27 -2.52 -28.57
C ALA A 189 -0.46 -2.78 -29.86
N LYS A 190 -0.30 -1.74 -30.67
CA LYS A 190 0.41 -1.82 -31.95
C LYS A 190 1.87 -1.45 -31.78
N GLU A 191 2.74 -2.07 -32.54
CA GLU A 191 4.13 -1.65 -32.63
C GLU A 191 4.22 -0.26 -33.29
N PRO A 192 5.02 0.66 -32.71
CA PRO A 192 5.20 1.99 -33.27
C PRO A 192 6.06 1.93 -34.54
N SER A 193 5.94 2.94 -35.41
CA SER A 193 6.86 3.12 -36.51
C SER A 193 8.26 3.50 -35.97
N LYS A 194 9.31 3.24 -36.77
CA LYS A 194 10.68 3.58 -36.38
C LYS A 194 10.83 5.09 -36.10
N ALA A 195 10.17 5.95 -36.87
CA ALA A 195 10.25 7.39 -36.69
C ALA A 195 9.60 7.85 -35.37
N GLU A 196 8.49 7.26 -34.98
CA GLU A 196 7.83 7.53 -33.70
C GLU A 196 8.71 7.06 -32.53
N LEU A 197 9.29 5.85 -32.63
CA LEU A 197 10.20 5.32 -31.62
C LEU A 197 11.44 6.21 -31.44
N ASP A 198 12.07 6.61 -32.56
CA ASP A 198 13.29 7.49 -32.51
C ASP A 198 13.00 8.85 -31.85
N LEU A 199 11.81 9.43 -32.09
CA LEU A 199 11.39 10.66 -31.41
C LEU A 199 11.11 10.46 -29.93
N ALA A 200 10.43 9.37 -29.56
CA ALA A 200 10.15 9.05 -28.18
C ALA A 200 11.46 8.82 -27.38
N LEU A 201 12.42 8.09 -27.95
CA LEU A 201 13.73 7.87 -27.33
C LEU A 201 14.48 9.19 -27.09
N LYS A 202 14.47 10.13 -28.05
CA LYS A 202 15.09 11.44 -27.86
C LYS A 202 14.47 12.26 -26.72
N ILE A 203 13.14 12.18 -26.55
CA ILE A 203 12.45 12.82 -25.43
C ILE A 203 12.89 12.18 -24.11
N MET A 204 12.93 10.84 -24.06
CA MET A 204 13.39 10.12 -22.87
C MET A 204 14.83 10.49 -22.50
N ASP A 205 15.74 10.54 -23.47
CA ASP A 205 17.15 10.91 -23.25
C ASP A 205 17.29 12.30 -22.60
N ASN A 206 16.44 13.26 -22.99
CA ASN A 206 16.42 14.60 -22.38
C ASN A 206 15.83 14.65 -20.97
N LEU A 207 15.13 13.60 -20.55
CA LEU A 207 14.47 13.50 -19.23
C LEU A 207 15.18 12.54 -18.28
N ILE A 208 16.28 11.92 -18.70
CA ILE A 208 17.09 11.06 -17.83
C ILE A 208 17.66 11.91 -16.68
N GLY A 209 17.41 11.47 -15.45
CA GLY A 209 17.89 12.15 -14.25
C GLY A 209 17.84 11.25 -13.03
N ASP A 210 18.32 11.75 -11.92
CA ASP A 210 18.29 11.05 -10.64
C ASP A 210 16.88 11.04 -10.04
N PHE A 211 16.51 9.92 -9.43
CA PHE A 211 15.22 9.81 -8.75
C PHE A 211 15.30 10.43 -7.35
N ASP A 212 14.54 11.50 -7.14
CA ASP A 212 14.30 12.10 -5.82
C ASP A 212 12.80 12.10 -5.51
N ILE A 213 12.37 11.26 -4.57
CA ILE A 213 10.97 11.17 -4.15
C ILE A 213 10.46 12.47 -3.50
N THR A 214 11.34 13.33 -2.99
CA THR A 214 10.93 14.53 -2.25
C THR A 214 10.33 15.62 -3.15
N VAL A 215 10.57 15.55 -4.46
CA VAL A 215 9.98 16.48 -5.45
C VAL A 215 8.51 16.15 -5.74
N TYR A 216 8.08 14.91 -5.49
CA TYR A 216 6.70 14.45 -5.72
C TYR A 216 5.88 14.64 -4.44
N ARG A 217 5.24 15.81 -4.31
CA ARG A 217 4.41 16.16 -3.15
C ARG A 217 2.94 15.90 -3.43
N ASP A 218 2.19 15.57 -2.37
CA ASP A 218 0.73 15.52 -2.44
C ASP A 218 0.15 16.94 -2.42
N THR A 219 0.00 17.52 -3.61
CA THR A 219 -0.55 18.86 -3.80
C THR A 219 -2.00 18.96 -3.36
N PHE A 220 -2.80 17.90 -3.52
CA PHE A 220 -4.18 17.86 -3.04
C PHE A 220 -4.25 18.02 -1.53
N ARG A 221 -3.39 17.36 -0.80
CA ARG A 221 -3.30 17.48 0.65
C ARG A 221 -2.99 18.92 1.07
N ASP A 222 -2.01 19.55 0.42
CA ASP A 222 -1.63 20.94 0.70
C ASP A 222 -2.78 21.89 0.41
N GLU A 223 -3.51 21.68 -0.69
CA GLU A 223 -4.68 22.49 -1.03
C GLU A 223 -5.84 22.29 -0.05
N VAL A 224 -6.14 21.05 0.37
CA VAL A 224 -7.16 20.78 1.39
C VAL A 224 -6.79 21.44 2.70
N GLN A 225 -5.52 21.41 3.12
CA GLN A 225 -5.08 22.09 4.34
C GLN A 225 -5.31 23.62 4.26
N LYS A 226 -4.89 24.26 3.16
CA LYS A 226 -5.14 25.68 2.91
C LYS A 226 -6.64 26.00 2.92
N LEU A 227 -7.46 25.12 2.34
CA LEU A 227 -8.90 25.26 2.29
C LEU A 227 -9.53 25.20 3.68
N VAL A 228 -9.08 24.27 4.53
CA VAL A 228 -9.51 24.17 5.94
C VAL A 228 -9.17 25.45 6.68
N GLU A 229 -7.95 25.97 6.53
CA GLU A 229 -7.52 27.22 7.18
C GLU A 229 -8.36 28.43 6.75
N LYS A 230 -8.64 28.56 5.44
CA LYS A 230 -9.51 29.63 4.92
C LYS A 230 -10.93 29.54 5.48
N LYS A 231 -11.51 28.33 5.51
CA LYS A 231 -12.85 28.11 6.08
C LYS A 231 -12.91 28.41 7.56
N MET A 232 -11.87 28.06 8.33
CA MET A 232 -11.77 28.40 9.76
C MET A 232 -11.76 29.93 9.99
N ARG A 233 -11.22 30.70 9.03
CA ARG A 233 -11.23 32.18 9.06
C ARG A 233 -12.50 32.80 8.50
N GLY A 234 -13.48 32.00 8.04
CA GLY A 234 -14.74 32.48 7.47
C GLY A 234 -14.63 33.02 6.04
N GLU A 235 -13.55 32.74 5.33
CA GLU A 235 -13.35 33.20 3.96
C GLU A 235 -14.21 32.42 2.96
N THR A 236 -14.80 33.13 1.98
CA THR A 236 -15.56 32.53 0.89
C THR A 236 -14.60 31.99 -0.18
N ILE A 237 -14.83 30.78 -0.63
CA ILE A 237 -13.96 30.09 -1.59
C ILE A 237 -14.67 30.02 -2.94
N LYS A 238 -13.97 30.48 -3.99
CA LYS A 238 -14.35 30.22 -5.38
C LYS A 238 -13.67 28.95 -5.83
N VAL A 239 -14.43 28.00 -6.33
CA VAL A 239 -13.92 26.78 -6.96
C VAL A 239 -13.79 27.07 -8.45
N GLU A 240 -12.57 27.00 -8.98
CA GLU A 240 -12.32 27.03 -10.42
C GLU A 240 -12.40 25.60 -10.96
N GLU A 241 -13.18 25.41 -12.02
CA GLU A 241 -13.25 24.12 -12.70
C GLU A 241 -11.96 23.90 -13.52
N PRO A 242 -11.36 22.68 -13.47
CA PRO A 242 -10.18 22.38 -14.29
C PRO A 242 -10.55 22.45 -15.76
N GLN A 243 -9.72 23.12 -16.55
CA GLN A 243 -9.87 23.15 -18.00
C GLN A 243 -9.46 21.81 -18.60
N ALA A 244 -10.27 21.29 -19.50
CA ALA A 244 -9.95 20.05 -20.24
C ALA A 244 -8.81 20.32 -21.22
N GLU A 245 -7.77 19.48 -21.18
CA GLU A 245 -6.70 19.50 -22.17
C GLU A 245 -7.18 18.93 -23.51
N GLU A 246 -6.82 19.59 -24.59
CA GLU A 246 -7.11 19.10 -25.96
C GLU A 246 -6.29 17.86 -26.29
N VAL A 247 -6.97 16.81 -26.78
CA VAL A 247 -6.29 15.60 -27.27
C VAL A 247 -5.66 15.88 -28.63
N ARG A 248 -4.33 15.93 -28.69
CA ARG A 248 -3.55 16.15 -29.93
C ARG A 248 -3.09 14.83 -30.52
N GLY A 249 -2.83 14.81 -31.83
CA GLY A 249 -2.27 13.65 -32.49
C GLY A 249 -0.87 13.31 -31.98
N LEU A 250 -0.55 12.01 -31.80
CA LEU A 250 0.69 11.54 -31.19
C LEU A 250 1.96 12.16 -31.81
N MET A 251 2.10 12.14 -33.13
CA MET A 251 3.28 12.69 -33.82
C MET A 251 3.45 14.19 -33.62
N GLN A 252 2.36 14.94 -33.64
CA GLN A 252 2.39 16.38 -33.40
C GLN A 252 2.81 16.66 -31.93
N ALA A 253 2.25 15.94 -30.97
CA ALA A 253 2.61 16.09 -29.55
C ALA A 253 4.09 15.76 -29.30
N LEU A 254 4.64 14.70 -29.91
CA LEU A 254 6.06 14.35 -29.79
C LEU A 254 6.97 15.45 -30.35
N GLN A 255 6.64 16.01 -31.53
CA GLN A 255 7.44 17.08 -32.15
C GLN A 255 7.39 18.39 -31.35
N GLU A 256 6.21 18.80 -30.88
CA GLU A 256 6.02 19.99 -30.06
C GLU A 256 6.77 19.87 -28.72
N THR A 257 6.69 18.70 -28.05
CA THR A 257 7.42 18.43 -26.81
C THR A 257 8.93 18.56 -27.00
N LEU A 258 9.48 17.95 -28.05
CA LEU A 258 10.91 18.04 -28.35
C LEU A 258 11.33 19.48 -28.63
N ALA A 259 10.53 20.24 -29.37
CA ALA A 259 10.80 21.64 -29.69
C ALA A 259 10.77 22.55 -28.44
N GLN A 260 9.89 22.26 -27.47
CA GLN A 260 9.85 22.97 -26.18
C GLN A 260 11.09 22.70 -25.34
N MET A 261 11.52 21.43 -25.23
CA MET A 261 12.73 21.03 -24.48
C MET A 261 14.01 21.64 -25.03
N GLN A 262 14.10 21.89 -26.35
CA GLN A 262 15.27 22.55 -26.98
C GLN A 262 15.32 24.06 -26.73
N ARG A 263 14.25 24.68 -26.25
CA ARG A 263 14.15 26.12 -25.94
C ARG A 263 14.34 26.44 -24.46
N SER A 264 14.27 25.42 -23.58
CA SER A 264 14.50 25.52 -22.13
C SER A 264 15.95 25.23 -21.78
#